data_3f903fb2e426f85a627aa6da11d8be67
#
_entry.id   3f903fb2e426f85a627aa6da11d8be67
#
_cell.length_a   1.000
_cell.length_b   1.000
_cell.length_c   1.000
_cell.angle_alpha   90.00
_cell.angle_beta   90.00
_cell.angle_gamma   90.00
#
_symmetry.space_group_name_H-M   'P 1'
#
loop_
_entity.id
_entity.type
_entity.pdbx_description
1 polymer ?
#
loop_
_entity_poly.entity_id
_entity_poly.type
_entity_poly.pdbx_seq_one_letter_code
_entity_poly.pdbx_strand_id
1 'polypeptide(L)'
;MAIRNAKHLKNVREYPCSYCRTDQEIQAHHLTHIKPNGMSMKSDDCWVVPLCPMCHYHLHHYGERRFWRERNLEPGIYAAILYQKTLDK
;
A
#
# COMPACT_ATOMS: atom_id res chain seq x y z
N MET A 1 10.87 -13.86 8.35
CA MET A 1 9.53 -13.81 8.97
C MET A 1 8.86 -12.50 8.61
N ALA A 2 7.59 -12.55 8.24
CA ALA A 2 6.88 -11.34 7.82
C ALA A 2 6.41 -10.55 9.05
N ILE A 3 6.48 -9.21 8.93
CA ILE A 3 5.99 -8.33 9.98
C ILE A 3 4.46 -8.23 9.85
N ARG A 4 3.76 -8.49 10.93
CA ARG A 4 2.31 -8.37 10.99
C ARG A 4 1.91 -7.30 11.99
N ASN A 5 1.05 -6.38 11.57
CA ASN A 5 0.66 -5.25 12.42
C ASN A 5 -0.76 -4.80 12.09
N ALA A 6 -1.74 -5.41 12.77
CA ALA A 6 -3.14 -5.11 12.51
C ALA A 6 -3.47 -3.64 12.82
N LYS A 7 -2.82 -3.04 13.80
CA LYS A 7 -3.03 -1.64 14.13
C LYS A 7 -2.60 -0.74 12.97
N HIS A 8 -1.47 -1.08 12.35
CA HIS A 8 -0.99 -0.31 11.20
C HIS A 8 -1.94 -0.42 10.02
N LEU A 9 -2.45 -1.62 9.74
CA LEU A 9 -3.40 -1.79 8.64
C LEU A 9 -4.66 -0.96 8.87
N LYS A 10 -5.13 -0.91 10.11
CA LYS A 10 -6.28 -0.08 10.45
C LYS A 10 -5.96 1.40 10.23
N ASN A 11 -4.77 1.84 10.66
CA ASN A 11 -4.36 3.23 10.49
C ASN A 11 -4.27 3.61 9.00
N VAL A 12 -3.73 2.71 8.18
CA VAL A 12 -3.61 2.98 6.73
C VAL A 12 -4.98 3.21 6.12
N ARG A 13 -5.99 2.46 6.54
CA ARG A 13 -7.35 2.62 6.00
C ARG A 13 -8.01 3.93 6.39
N GLU A 14 -7.41 4.68 7.31
CA GLU A 14 -7.92 6.00 7.70
C GLU A 14 -7.37 7.13 6.83
N TYR A 15 -6.42 6.83 5.93
CA TYR A 15 -5.89 7.81 5.00
C TYR A 15 -6.62 7.72 3.67
N PRO A 16 -6.65 8.84 2.90
CA PRO A 16 -7.30 8.81 1.59
C PRO A 16 -6.53 7.97 0.60
N CYS A 17 -7.19 7.59 -0.50
CA CYS A 17 -6.57 6.83 -1.57
C CYS A 17 -5.29 7.48 -2.05
N SER A 18 -4.25 6.68 -2.31
CA SER A 18 -2.94 7.19 -2.71
C SER A 18 -2.97 7.95 -4.03
N TYR A 19 -3.94 7.66 -4.89
CA TYR A 19 -4.02 8.30 -6.19
C TYR A 19 -5.20 9.27 -6.32
N CYS A 20 -6.44 8.78 -6.19
CA CYS A 20 -7.60 9.62 -6.45
C CYS A 20 -8.07 10.41 -5.22
N ARG A 21 -7.49 10.16 -4.07
CA ARG A 21 -7.71 10.92 -2.83
C ARG A 21 -9.09 10.79 -2.22
N THR A 22 -9.92 9.88 -2.72
CA THR A 22 -11.20 9.61 -2.06
C THR A 22 -10.93 8.95 -0.71
N ASP A 23 -11.83 9.16 0.24
CA ASP A 23 -11.76 8.51 1.55
C ASP A 23 -12.81 7.41 1.70
N GLN A 24 -13.43 6.99 0.60
CA GLN A 24 -14.50 6.00 0.61
C GLN A 24 -13.96 4.59 0.47
N GLU A 25 -14.31 3.72 1.42
CA GLU A 25 -14.04 2.28 1.38
C GLU A 25 -12.56 1.95 1.16
N ILE A 26 -11.67 2.67 1.82
CA ILE A 26 -10.24 2.50 1.65
C ILE A 26 -9.79 1.11 2.10
N GLN A 27 -8.92 0.50 1.30
CA GLN A 27 -8.32 -0.80 1.57
C GLN A 27 -6.81 -0.64 1.74
N ALA A 28 -6.23 -1.43 2.64
CA ALA A 28 -4.78 -1.46 2.82
C ALA A 28 -4.22 -2.45 1.80
N HIS A 29 -3.50 -1.94 0.81
CA HIS A 29 -2.94 -2.75 -0.27
C HIS A 29 -1.48 -3.07 0.00
N HIS A 30 -1.14 -4.35 0.03
CA HIS A 30 0.25 -4.80 0.21
C HIS A 30 1.00 -4.65 -1.11
N LEU A 31 2.15 -3.95 -1.06
CA LEU A 31 2.98 -3.77 -2.24
C LEU A 31 3.74 -5.06 -2.53
N THR A 32 3.57 -5.60 -3.73
CA THR A 32 4.18 -6.88 -4.08
C THR A 32 5.52 -6.73 -4.79
N HIS A 33 5.72 -5.61 -5.48
CA HIS A 33 6.90 -5.42 -6.33
C HIS A 33 8.16 -4.99 -5.55
N ILE A 34 8.04 -4.71 -4.27
CA ILE A 34 9.17 -4.27 -3.45
C ILE A 34 9.66 -5.35 -2.49
N LYS A 35 9.26 -6.60 -2.70
CA LYS A 35 9.78 -7.71 -1.91
C LYS A 35 11.27 -7.87 -2.20
N PRO A 36 12.13 -7.85 -1.18
CA PRO A 36 13.58 -7.84 -1.42
C PRO A 36 14.11 -9.05 -2.18
N ASN A 37 13.52 -10.22 -1.95
CA ASN A 37 14.05 -11.46 -2.51
C ASN A 37 13.21 -12.03 -3.65
N GLY A 38 12.16 -11.35 -4.06
CA GLY A 38 11.32 -11.80 -5.16
C GLY A 38 10.59 -13.11 -4.93
N MET A 39 10.59 -13.61 -3.71
CA MET A 39 9.91 -14.86 -3.40
C MET A 39 8.39 -14.68 -3.34
N SER A 40 7.65 -15.78 -3.39
CA SER A 40 6.20 -15.76 -3.36
C SER A 40 5.62 -15.53 -1.95
N MET A 41 6.43 -15.06 -1.04
CA MET A 41 5.99 -14.79 0.33
C MET A 41 5.12 -13.55 0.39
N LYS A 42 4.22 -13.51 1.39
CA LYS A 42 3.41 -12.33 1.62
C LYS A 42 4.28 -11.15 2.02
N SER A 43 3.92 -9.96 1.54
CA SER A 43 4.62 -8.74 1.93
C SER A 43 4.37 -8.42 3.40
N ASP A 44 5.34 -7.77 4.03
CA ASP A 44 5.19 -7.30 5.40
C ASP A 44 4.10 -6.24 5.47
N ASP A 45 3.44 -6.15 6.63
CA ASP A 45 2.40 -5.15 6.83
C ASP A 45 2.94 -3.72 6.84
N CYS A 46 4.26 -3.55 6.93
CA CYS A 46 4.84 -2.20 6.82
C CYS A 46 4.89 -1.68 5.38
N TRP A 47 4.70 -2.55 4.39
CA TRP A 47 4.72 -2.16 2.98
C TRP A 47 3.30 -2.12 2.41
N VAL A 48 2.44 -1.27 3.00
CA VAL A 48 1.06 -1.12 2.54
C VAL A 48 0.75 0.34 2.28
N VAL A 49 -0.17 0.58 1.35
CA VAL A 49 -0.67 1.92 1.03
C VAL A 49 -2.18 1.87 0.93
N PRO A 50 -2.86 3.01 1.18
CA PRO A 50 -4.32 3.07 1.06
C PRO A 50 -4.75 3.18 -0.40
N LEU A 51 -5.71 2.37 -0.81
CA LEU A 51 -6.28 2.45 -2.15
C LEU A 51 -7.79 2.27 -2.05
N CYS A 52 -8.53 3.05 -2.84
CA CYS A 52 -9.97 2.86 -2.96
C CYS A 52 -10.23 1.62 -3.85
N PRO A 53 -11.47 1.07 -3.83
CA PRO A 53 -11.76 -0.13 -4.62
C PRO A 53 -11.49 0.06 -6.11
N MET A 54 -11.77 1.23 -6.67
CA MET A 54 -11.56 1.49 -8.09
C MET A 54 -10.07 1.45 -8.45
N CYS A 55 -9.24 2.14 -7.68
CA CYS A 55 -7.79 2.16 -7.95
C CYS A 55 -7.20 0.78 -7.70
N HIS A 56 -7.66 0.07 -6.66
CA HIS A 56 -7.20 -1.28 -6.37
C HIS A 56 -7.52 -2.22 -7.53
N TYR A 57 -8.73 -2.09 -8.11
CA TYR A 57 -9.13 -2.87 -9.28
C TYR A 57 -8.21 -2.58 -10.47
N HIS A 58 -7.96 -1.30 -10.75
CA HIS A 58 -7.11 -0.91 -11.87
C HIS A 58 -5.69 -1.43 -11.69
N LEU A 59 -5.17 -1.39 -10.46
CA LEU A 59 -3.83 -1.89 -10.17
C LEU A 59 -3.71 -3.37 -10.52
N HIS A 60 -4.69 -4.16 -10.12
CA HIS A 60 -4.67 -5.60 -10.43
C HIS A 60 -4.88 -5.87 -11.91
N HIS A 61 -5.65 -5.02 -12.59
CA HIS A 61 -5.92 -5.20 -14.01
C HIS A 61 -4.70 -4.89 -14.89
N TYR A 62 -3.98 -3.81 -14.57
CA TYR A 62 -2.85 -3.36 -15.39
C TYR A 62 -1.50 -3.82 -14.88
N GLY A 63 -1.44 -4.34 -13.68
CA GLY A 63 -0.19 -4.73 -13.06
C GLY A 63 0.35 -3.64 -12.15
N GLU A 64 0.94 -4.06 -11.02
CA GLU A 64 1.32 -3.11 -9.97
C GLU A 64 2.38 -2.11 -10.42
N ARG A 65 3.46 -2.58 -11.05
CA ARG A 65 4.54 -1.69 -11.47
C ARG A 65 4.05 -0.65 -12.47
N ARG A 66 3.24 -1.10 -13.43
CA ARG A 66 2.71 -0.21 -14.46
C ARG A 66 1.77 0.82 -13.85
N PHE A 67 0.91 0.39 -12.91
CA PHE A 67 -0.03 1.29 -12.24
C PHE A 67 0.71 2.48 -11.62
N TRP A 68 1.75 2.19 -10.83
CA TRP A 68 2.48 3.26 -10.14
C TRP A 68 3.30 4.11 -11.09
N ARG A 69 3.94 3.48 -12.08
CA ARG A 69 4.77 4.20 -13.03
C ARG A 69 3.96 5.18 -13.86
N GLU A 70 2.80 4.78 -14.35
CA GLU A 70 1.96 5.65 -15.18
C GLU A 70 1.40 6.83 -14.39
N ARG A 71 1.34 6.72 -13.07
CA ARG A 71 0.84 7.78 -12.21
C ARG A 71 1.95 8.58 -11.56
N ASN A 72 3.20 8.26 -11.86
CA ASN A 72 4.39 8.92 -11.30
C ASN A 72 4.38 8.91 -9.78
N LEU A 73 4.01 7.77 -9.17
CA LEU A 73 3.94 7.62 -7.73
C LEU A 73 5.00 6.65 -7.24
N GLU A 74 5.54 6.91 -6.07
CA GLU A 74 6.53 6.07 -5.42
C GLU A 74 5.90 5.44 -4.16
N PRO A 75 5.21 4.30 -4.32
CA PRO A 75 4.44 3.73 -3.22
C PRO A 75 5.31 3.27 -2.05
N GLY A 76 6.54 2.82 -2.32
CA GLY A 76 7.44 2.39 -1.26
C GLY A 76 7.77 3.50 -0.28
N ILE A 77 8.02 4.70 -0.79
CA ILE A 77 8.30 5.87 0.05
C ILE A 77 7.08 6.22 0.88
N TYR A 78 5.91 6.25 0.26
CA TYR A 78 4.68 6.58 0.97
C TYR A 78 4.37 5.53 2.05
N ALA A 79 4.56 4.24 1.73
CA ALA A 79 4.35 3.18 2.72
C ALA A 79 5.26 3.36 3.93
N ALA A 80 6.52 3.72 3.69
CA ALA A 80 7.47 3.93 4.78
C ALA A 80 7.06 5.10 5.66
N ILE A 81 6.58 6.19 5.05
CA ILE A 81 6.11 7.36 5.80
C ILE A 81 4.93 6.98 6.68
N LEU A 82 3.96 6.24 6.13
CA LEU A 82 2.79 5.84 6.89
C LEU A 82 3.15 4.91 8.05
N TYR A 83 4.08 4.00 7.82
CA TYR A 83 4.51 3.10 8.89
C TYR A 83 5.17 3.88 10.01
N GLN A 84 6.02 4.87 9.69
CA GLN A 84 6.65 5.71 10.69
C GLN A 84 5.59 6.46 11.50
N LYS A 85 4.55 6.96 10.86
CA LYS A 85 3.46 7.64 11.57
C LYS A 85 2.76 6.70 12.56
N THR A 86 2.59 5.43 12.20
CA THR A 86 2.02 4.45 13.11
C THR A 86 2.92 4.25 14.32
N LEU A 87 4.23 4.14 14.11
CA LEU A 87 5.18 3.94 15.20
C LEU A 87 5.23 5.13 16.15
N ASP A 88 4.94 6.32 15.65
CA ASP A 88 4.99 7.54 16.45
C ASP A 88 3.71 7.82 17.25
N LYS A 89 2.68 7.00 17.07
CA LYS A 89 1.41 7.17 17.82
C LYS A 89 1.49 6.63 19.22
#